data_388193c9f9f16762ec3cd3b75431b8c9
#
_entry.id   388193c9f9f16762ec3cd3b75431b8c9
#
_cell.length_a   1.000
_cell.length_b   1.000
_cell.length_c   1.000
_cell.angle_alpha   90.00
_cell.angle_beta   90.00
_cell.angle_gamma   90.00
#
_symmetry.space_group_name_H-M   'P 1'
#
loop_
_entity.id
_entity.type
_entity.pdbx_description
1 polymer ?
#
loop_
_entity_poly.entity_id
_entity_poly.type
_entity_poly.pdbx_seq_one_letter_code
_entity_poly.pdbx_strand_id
1 'polypeptide(L)' 'MVINIQDIRNRAHELWENAGKPEGREEEFWQQAERELKEKETGGKLESPDDI' A
#
# COMPACT_ATOMS: atom_id res chain seq x y z
N MET A 1 -2.69 6.44 14.61
CA MET A 1 -1.84 6.75 13.95
C MET A 1 -2.11 7.14 12.60
N VAL A 2 -1.55 7.89 12.03
CA VAL A 2 -1.81 8.36 10.77
C VAL A 2 -0.83 7.91 9.77
N ILE A 3 -1.26 7.50 8.63
CA ILE A 3 -0.37 7.09 7.59
C ILE A 3 0.10 8.31 6.85
N ASN A 4 1.39 8.44 6.73
CA ASN A 4 1.94 9.57 6.06
C ASN A 4 1.86 9.39 4.56
N ILE A 5 1.40 10.39 3.87
CA ILE A 5 1.30 10.32 2.43
C ILE A 5 2.65 10.05 1.82
N GLN A 6 3.68 10.60 2.44
CA GLN A 6 5.00 10.39 1.92
C GLN A 6 5.37 8.91 1.98
N ASP A 7 4.97 8.23 3.03
CA ASP A 7 5.27 6.80 3.14
C ASP A 7 4.56 6.04 2.04
N ILE A 8 3.31 6.39 1.79
CA ILE A 8 2.56 5.71 0.75
C ILE A 8 3.23 5.94 -0.57
N ARG A 9 3.66 7.17 -0.80
CA ARG A 9 4.29 7.50 -2.05
C ARG A 9 5.57 6.72 -2.24
N ASN A 10 6.40 6.67 -1.23
CA ASN A 10 7.64 5.95 -1.31
C ASN A 10 7.40 4.47 -1.58
N ARG A 11 6.45 3.92 -0.89
CA ARG A 11 6.16 2.52 -1.08
C ARG A 11 5.59 2.26 -2.47
N ALA A 12 4.70 3.11 -2.90
CA ALA A 12 4.10 2.95 -4.21
C ALA A 12 5.16 3.03 -5.29
N HIS A 13 6.09 3.93 -5.11
CA HIS A 13 7.14 4.10 -6.08
C HIS A 13 8.01 2.85 -6.13
N GLU A 14 8.27 2.30 -4.97
CA GLU A 14 9.07 1.12 -4.89
C GLU A 14 8.38 -0.04 -5.59
N LEU A 15 7.09 -0.19 -5.37
CA LEU A 15 6.35 -1.25 -6.02
C LEU A 15 6.33 -1.03 -7.54
N TRP A 16 6.20 0.20 -7.92
CA TRP A 16 6.16 0.53 -9.33
C TRP A 16 7.48 0.17 -10.02
N GLU A 17 8.57 0.48 -9.35
CA GLU A 17 9.86 0.17 -9.91
C GLU A 17 10.07 -1.33 -10.00
N ASN A 18 9.65 -2.03 -8.98
CA ASN A 18 9.81 -3.47 -8.98
C ASN A 18 8.99 -4.11 -10.09
N ALA A 19 7.91 -3.47 -10.46
CA ALA A 19 7.07 -4.01 -11.50
C ALA A 19 7.55 -3.67 -12.89
N GLY A 20 8.62 -2.93 -12.99
CA GLY A 20 9.13 -2.59 -14.30
C GLY A 20 8.73 -1.21 -14.76
N LYS A 21 8.35 -0.37 -13.85
CA LYS A 21 7.97 0.99 -14.16
C LYS A 21 6.92 1.08 -15.26
N PRO A 22 5.80 0.39 -15.11
CA PRO A 22 4.77 0.42 -16.11
C PRO A 22 4.08 1.77 -16.13
N GLU A 23 3.91 2.32 -17.31
CA GLU A 23 3.27 3.59 -17.42
C GLU A 23 1.80 3.51 -17.17
N GLY A 24 1.25 4.50 -16.54
CA GLY A 24 -0.18 4.53 -16.29
C GLY A 24 -0.67 3.61 -15.22
N ARG A 25 0.20 3.02 -14.47
CA ARG A 25 -0.25 2.14 -13.42
C ARG A 25 0.12 2.62 -12.05
N GLU A 26 0.52 3.83 -11.93
CA GLU A 26 0.93 4.33 -10.62
C GLU A 26 -0.21 4.26 -9.63
N GLU A 27 -1.40 4.48 -10.11
CA GLU A 27 -2.53 4.50 -9.21
C GLU A 27 -2.72 3.14 -8.54
N GLU A 28 -2.54 2.09 -9.27
CA GLU A 28 -2.69 0.77 -8.71
C GLU A 28 -1.69 0.55 -7.60
N PHE A 29 -0.47 0.99 -7.81
CA PHE A 29 0.54 0.79 -6.79
C PHE A 29 0.29 1.67 -5.59
N TRP A 30 -0.32 2.84 -5.82
CA TRP A 30 -0.68 3.69 -4.73
C TRP A 30 -1.68 2.98 -3.82
N GLN A 31 -2.68 2.41 -4.39
CA GLN A 31 -3.67 1.72 -3.62
C GLN A 31 -3.06 0.55 -2.88
N GLN A 32 -2.19 -0.16 -3.54
CA GLN A 32 -1.56 -1.28 -2.92
C GLN A 32 -0.69 -0.82 -1.76
N ALA A 33 0.06 0.24 -1.96
CA ALA A 33 0.93 0.75 -0.91
C ALA A 33 0.10 1.22 0.28
N GLU A 34 -0.98 1.92 -0.02
CA GLU A 34 -1.83 2.41 1.04
C GLU A 34 -2.37 1.24 1.86
N ARG A 35 -2.79 0.21 1.18
CA ARG A 35 -3.32 -0.94 1.86
C ARG A 35 -2.28 -1.59 2.74
N GLU A 36 -1.09 -1.77 2.22
CA GLU A 36 -0.03 -2.39 2.99
C GLU A 36 0.30 -1.59 4.24
N LEU A 37 0.39 -0.30 4.08
CA LEU A 37 0.73 0.52 5.20
C LEU A 37 -0.38 0.54 6.24
N LYS A 38 -1.60 0.49 5.76
CA LYS A 38 -2.71 0.47 6.68
C LYS A 38 -2.69 -0.80 7.50
N GLU A 39 -2.43 -1.89 6.86
CA GLU A 39 -2.38 -3.14 7.56
C GLU A 39 -1.28 -3.13 8.61
N LYS A 40 -0.18 -2.54 8.24
CA LYS A 40 0.90 -2.47 9.18
C LYS A 40 0.52 -1.64 10.36
N GLU A 41 -0.13 -0.57 10.11
CA GLU A 41 -0.53 0.29 11.20
C GLU A 41 -1.47 -0.40 12.14
N THR A 42 -2.40 -1.11 11.68
CA THR A 42 -3.34 -1.72 12.56
C THR A 42 -2.81 -3.01 13.11
N GLY A 43 -1.60 -3.26 12.99
CA GLY A 43 -1.14 -4.45 13.59
C GLY A 43 -1.20 -5.59 12.61
N GLY A 44 -1.56 -5.31 11.54
CA GLY A 44 -1.59 -6.31 10.56
C GLY A 44 -2.62 -7.30 10.71
N LYS A 45 -3.41 -7.35 11.54
CA LYS A 45 -4.26 -8.20 11.65
C LYS A 45 -5.47 -7.91 11.30
N LEU A 46 -5.87 -7.75 10.57
CA LEU A 46 -7.03 -7.38 10.22
C LEU A 46 -7.85 -8.33 10.09
N GLU A 47 -7.90 -9.06 10.32
CA GLU A 47 -8.70 -9.93 10.19
C GLU A 47 -9.76 -9.81 9.47
N SER A 48 -9.92 -10.25 8.62
CA SER A 48 -10.98 -10.07 7.89
C SER A 48 -12.09 -10.43 8.57
N PRO A 49 -12.91 -9.74 8.49
CA PRO A 49 -14.08 -9.90 9.18
C PRO A 49 -14.79 -11.06 8.71
N ASP A 50 -14.65 -11.36 7.69
CA ASP A 50 -15.39 -12.32 7.22
C ASP A 50 -14.99 -13.50 7.73
N ASP A 51 -14.07 -13.54 8.23
CA ASP A 51 -13.69 -14.67 8.64
C ASP A 51 -14.63 -15.21 9.46
N ILE A 52 -15.43 -14.78 9.71
CA ILE A 52 -16.30 -15.24 10.54
C ILE A 52 -16.71 -16.35 10.32
#